data_d83ba7b923e354cbeb63a6bde985fc00
#
_entry.id   d83ba7b923e354cbeb63a6bde985fc00
#
_cell.length_a   1.000
_cell.length_b   1.000
_cell.length_c   1.000
_cell.angle_alpha   90.00
_cell.angle_beta   90.00
_cell.angle_gamma   90.00
#
_symmetry.space_group_name_H-M   'P 1'
#
loop_
_entity.id
_entity.type
_entity.pdbx_description
1 polymer ?
#
loop_
_entity_poly.entity_id
_entity_poly.type
_entity_poly.pdbx_seq_one_letter_code
_entity_poly.pdbx_strand_id
1 'polypeptide(L)'
;MNVSDYLDRKHFQYRRRGENAVFNCPFCGEKERKFAISLATGAFNCLHLNSCGVKGSFYEFQKMLGDTPEREKKRDRFISGERKKSYSKPKPKLETLSNTVIDYLKSRGFSPKTIEYFKIGSQNSETAAIPYYKNGELVNVKYRSIVDKKNMHTEKNAEPTLFNRDNIELNILTICEGEYDTMALYEYGIESVSVPMGAGNHQWIETEWEYLETFHEIYLCFDNDAAGNSNAREVAQKLGEWKCKLVTLPKKDANECLKSGVTIKQVSEAFANAEELQPETLTSPSFYSEKIRRLFYDGTVMGTKTPWEGLNKILKGWRDGEVTIWSGRNGSGKSTILNQVFLDLAGKNIKSCIYSGEMPPERYLRWAIIQHGKKERPMPMEIDNILSWMEGKIFILNITQGIEPDKLLSDFEYAARRYGVKHFFIDSLMKIRMKGHDEYRDQQEFMDKITSFAMRHGSHVHLVAHPRKSDSDDDAPGKVDVKGTGHLTDMAHNVMVLYRLSNDKKEYVKRKGQPADMCLYIKKNREFGIEGKVNMMFNEETKCFSDQAK
;
A
#
# COMPACT_ATOMS: atom_id res chain seq x y z
N MET A 1 -4.64 11.07 27.96
CA MET A 1 -4.53 12.27 28.88
C MET A 1 -4.31 13.49 27.99
N ASN A 2 -5.11 14.56 28.16
CA ASN A 2 -4.91 15.77 27.34
C ASN A 2 -3.69 16.58 27.84
N VAL A 3 -3.25 17.55 27.01
CA VAL A 3 -2.04 18.35 27.28
C VAL A 3 -2.18 19.18 28.55
N SER A 4 -3.36 19.78 28.80
CA SER A 4 -3.64 20.59 29.97
C SER A 4 -3.49 19.79 31.27
N ASP A 5 -4.17 18.63 31.36
CA ASP A 5 -4.13 17.76 32.54
C ASP A 5 -2.71 17.25 32.83
N TYR A 6 -1.92 17.02 31.75
CA TYR A 6 -0.52 16.62 31.92
C TYR A 6 0.33 17.74 32.49
N LEU A 7 0.21 18.96 31.95
CA LEU A 7 0.94 20.13 32.46
C LEU A 7 0.60 20.43 33.91
N ASP A 8 -0.68 20.35 34.29
CA ASP A 8 -1.16 20.55 35.65
C ASP A 8 -0.62 19.48 36.60
N ARG A 9 -0.65 18.20 36.21
CA ARG A 9 -0.09 17.09 36.98
C ARG A 9 1.42 17.20 37.20
N LYS A 10 2.15 17.75 36.23
CA LYS A 10 3.59 18.01 36.31
C LYS A 10 3.92 19.35 36.94
N HIS A 11 2.91 20.07 37.46
CA HIS A 11 3.05 21.36 38.13
C HIS A 11 3.71 22.45 37.29
N PHE A 12 3.53 22.44 35.96
CA PHE A 12 4.01 23.51 35.10
C PHE A 12 3.20 24.79 35.30
N GLN A 13 3.88 25.90 35.66
CA GLN A 13 3.27 27.22 35.75
C GLN A 13 3.20 27.86 34.36
N TYR A 14 2.05 27.79 33.69
CA TYR A 14 1.87 28.33 32.36
C TYR A 14 0.80 29.41 32.26
N ARG A 15 0.89 30.25 31.24
CA ARG A 15 -0.17 31.18 30.83
C ARG A 15 -0.79 30.71 29.51
N ARG A 16 -2.11 30.79 29.42
CA ARG A 16 -2.78 30.55 28.13
C ARG A 16 -2.64 31.76 27.22
N ARG A 17 -2.23 31.53 25.96
CA ARG A 17 -2.19 32.52 24.89
C ARG A 17 -2.85 31.93 23.66
N GLY A 18 -4.17 32.18 23.49
CA GLY A 18 -4.99 31.46 22.52
C GLY A 18 -5.07 29.96 22.82
N GLU A 19 -4.78 29.14 21.88
CA GLU A 19 -4.77 27.67 22.01
C GLU A 19 -3.45 27.11 22.59
N ASN A 20 -2.51 27.98 22.98
CA ASN A 20 -1.22 27.56 23.49
C ASN A 20 -1.06 27.80 24.99
N ALA A 21 -0.39 26.87 25.69
CA ALA A 21 0.20 27.08 27.00
C ALA A 21 1.63 27.56 26.81
N VAL A 22 1.97 28.70 27.44
CA VAL A 22 3.30 29.34 27.35
C VAL A 22 3.95 29.40 28.70
N PHE A 23 5.18 28.90 28.83
CA PHE A 23 5.92 28.80 30.09
C PHE A 23 7.44 28.82 29.87
N ASN A 24 8.21 28.74 30.95
CA ASN A 24 9.67 28.67 30.88
C ASN A 24 10.09 27.30 30.29
N CYS A 25 11.07 27.31 29.39
CA CYS A 25 11.50 26.08 28.77
C CYS A 25 12.13 25.11 29.80
N PRO A 26 11.61 23.90 29.94
CA PRO A 26 12.15 22.94 30.91
C PRO A 26 13.50 22.34 30.48
N PHE A 27 13.93 22.59 29.23
CA PHE A 27 15.14 21.99 28.66
C PHE A 27 16.35 22.94 28.62
N CYS A 28 16.13 24.24 28.47
CA CYS A 28 17.24 25.21 28.46
C CYS A 28 17.33 26.09 29.72
N GLY A 29 16.38 25.95 30.65
CA GLY A 29 16.38 26.68 31.93
C GLY A 29 16.13 28.19 31.82
N GLU A 30 15.87 28.72 30.64
CA GLU A 30 15.63 30.15 30.43
C GLU A 30 14.28 30.63 30.97
N LYS A 31 14.28 31.78 31.61
CA LYS A 31 13.14 32.30 32.41
C LYS A 31 12.18 33.22 31.64
N GLU A 32 12.35 33.39 30.30
CA GLU A 32 11.58 34.37 29.52
C GLU A 32 10.25 33.84 28.94
N ARG A 33 9.72 32.71 29.39
CA ARG A 33 8.45 32.11 28.92
C ARG A 33 8.35 32.03 27.40
N LYS A 34 9.40 31.59 26.71
CA LYS A 34 9.47 31.40 25.26
C LYS A 34 9.21 29.96 24.80
N PHE A 35 8.78 29.09 25.71
CA PHE A 35 8.34 27.75 25.35
C PHE A 35 6.81 27.73 25.21
N ALA A 36 6.33 27.24 24.08
CA ALA A 36 4.91 27.12 23.78
C ALA A 36 4.55 25.68 23.42
N ILE A 37 3.44 25.19 23.96
CA ILE A 37 2.83 23.92 23.60
C ILE A 37 1.35 24.12 23.26
N SER A 38 0.91 23.61 22.15
CA SER A 38 -0.50 23.66 21.76
C SER A 38 -1.34 22.74 22.63
N LEU A 39 -2.37 23.28 23.26
CA LEU A 39 -3.31 22.53 24.09
C LEU A 39 -4.22 21.61 23.24
N ALA A 40 -4.39 21.94 21.95
CA ALA A 40 -5.21 21.18 21.02
C ALA A 40 -4.42 20.03 20.36
N THR A 41 -3.20 20.31 19.88
CA THR A 41 -2.42 19.36 19.08
C THR A 41 -1.25 18.72 19.83
N GLY A 42 -0.81 19.33 20.93
CA GLY A 42 0.37 18.93 21.68
C GLY A 42 1.70 19.26 21.00
N ALA A 43 1.69 19.92 19.85
CA ALA A 43 2.92 20.38 19.22
C ALA A 43 3.58 21.45 20.09
N PHE A 44 4.89 21.32 20.32
CA PHE A 44 5.64 22.29 21.13
C PHE A 44 6.84 22.85 20.39
N ASN A 45 7.25 24.05 20.80
CA ASN A 45 8.42 24.73 20.29
C ASN A 45 9.03 25.65 21.36
N CYS A 46 10.35 25.64 21.48
CA CYS A 46 11.11 26.64 22.23
C CYS A 46 11.63 27.72 21.26
N LEU A 47 11.24 28.97 21.49
CA LEU A 47 11.62 30.09 20.61
C LEU A 47 13.02 30.64 20.88
N HIS A 48 13.79 30.05 21.78
CA HIS A 48 15.21 30.36 21.97
C HIS A 48 16.04 29.68 20.86
N LEU A 49 16.00 30.26 19.68
CA LEU A 49 16.57 29.70 18.45
C LEU A 49 18.10 29.49 18.52
N ASN A 50 18.82 30.29 19.33
CA ASN A 50 20.29 30.25 19.39
C ASN A 50 20.83 29.32 20.49
N SER A 51 20.01 28.81 21.40
CA SER A 51 20.46 28.01 22.54
C SER A 51 19.72 26.71 22.78
N CYS A 52 18.47 26.58 22.37
CA CYS A 52 17.65 25.41 22.64
C CYS A 52 17.00 24.81 21.39
N GLY A 53 16.14 25.57 20.70
CA GLY A 53 15.50 25.14 19.45
C GLY A 53 14.67 23.85 19.51
N VAL A 54 14.43 23.30 20.72
CA VAL A 54 13.66 22.06 20.86
C VAL A 54 12.23 22.25 20.38
N LYS A 55 11.76 21.31 19.57
CA LYS A 55 10.40 21.26 19.05
C LYS A 55 9.98 19.81 18.85
N GLY A 56 8.69 19.57 18.86
CA GLY A 56 8.19 18.20 18.65
C GLY A 56 6.71 18.05 18.99
N SER A 57 6.29 16.81 19.09
CA SER A 57 4.95 16.38 19.47
C SER A 57 4.79 16.24 21.00
N PHE A 58 3.55 16.12 21.48
CA PHE A 58 3.27 15.89 22.90
C PHE A 58 3.94 14.60 23.43
N TYR A 59 4.01 13.58 22.62
CA TYR A 59 4.71 12.33 22.95
C TYR A 59 6.21 12.56 23.18
N GLU A 60 6.86 13.30 22.29
CA GLU A 60 8.28 13.65 22.45
C GLU A 60 8.52 14.53 23.66
N PHE A 61 7.61 15.47 23.95
CA PHE A 61 7.67 16.30 25.15
C PHE A 61 7.66 15.46 26.43
N GLN A 62 6.75 14.49 26.53
CA GLN A 62 6.66 13.57 27.67
C GLN A 62 7.93 12.72 27.81
N LYS A 63 8.43 12.16 26.68
CA LYS A 63 9.66 11.36 26.65
C LYS A 63 10.89 12.17 27.09
N MET A 64 11.00 13.41 26.64
CA MET A 64 12.11 14.31 27.00
C MET A 64 12.07 14.71 28.50
N LEU A 65 10.91 14.63 29.13
CA LEU A 65 10.75 14.81 30.59
C LEU A 65 10.96 13.53 31.39
N GLY A 66 11.39 12.44 30.76
CA GLY A 66 11.68 11.17 31.42
C GLY A 66 10.45 10.30 31.71
N ASP A 67 9.28 10.66 31.18
CA ASP A 67 8.09 9.82 31.31
C ASP A 67 8.09 8.72 30.27
N THR A 68 7.42 7.61 30.58
CA THR A 68 7.03 6.59 29.62
C THR A 68 5.58 6.89 29.23
N PRO A 69 5.33 7.68 28.15
CA PRO A 69 3.96 7.97 27.78
C PRO A 69 3.29 6.69 27.33
N GLU A 70 2.16 6.34 27.94
CA GLU A 70 1.24 5.44 27.29
C GLU A 70 0.98 6.00 25.90
N ARG A 71 1.35 5.25 24.86
CA ARG A 71 0.95 5.59 23.49
C ARG A 71 -0.57 5.72 23.52
N GLU A 72 -1.08 6.95 23.60
CA GLU A 72 -2.44 7.17 23.14
C GLU A 72 -2.47 6.57 21.74
N LYS A 73 -3.29 5.54 21.54
CA LYS A 73 -3.69 5.10 20.22
C LYS A 73 -4.26 6.35 19.56
N LYS A 74 -3.38 7.15 18.91
CA LYS A 74 -3.86 8.10 17.91
C LYS A 74 -4.66 7.25 16.97
N ARG A 75 -5.97 7.32 17.08
CA ARG A 75 -6.84 7.00 15.98
C ARG A 75 -6.36 7.91 14.86
N ASP A 76 -5.49 7.36 14.02
CA ASP A 76 -5.23 7.94 12.72
C ASP A 76 -6.59 8.06 12.06
N ARG A 77 -7.13 9.28 12.06
CA ARG A 77 -8.29 9.66 11.25
C ARG A 77 -7.88 9.73 9.77
N PHE A 78 -6.94 8.89 9.39
CA PHE A 78 -6.59 8.62 8.01
C PHE A 78 -7.22 7.29 7.65
N ILE A 79 -8.20 7.33 6.75
CA ILE A 79 -8.89 6.17 6.18
C ILE A 79 -9.74 5.42 7.22
N SER A 80 -10.64 6.09 7.89
CA SER A 80 -11.71 5.43 8.65
C SER A 80 -12.94 5.19 7.75
N GLY A 81 -12.76 4.42 6.71
CA GLY A 81 -13.79 3.89 5.82
C GLY A 81 -13.70 2.39 5.65
N GLU A 82 -12.64 1.74 6.15
CA GLU A 82 -12.70 0.30 6.26
C GLU A 82 -13.80 -0.04 7.27
N ARG A 83 -14.93 -0.55 6.80
CA ARG A 83 -15.68 -1.49 7.62
C ARG A 83 -14.63 -2.52 8.04
N LYS A 84 -14.14 -2.48 9.30
CA LYS A 84 -13.34 -3.56 9.85
C LYS A 84 -14.12 -4.80 9.49
N LYS A 85 -13.53 -5.66 8.65
CA LYS A 85 -14.13 -6.95 8.36
C LYS A 85 -14.48 -7.51 9.74
N SER A 86 -15.75 -7.68 10.05
CA SER A 86 -16.15 -8.22 11.33
C SER A 86 -15.84 -9.71 11.26
N TYR A 87 -14.77 -10.08 11.92
CA TYR A 87 -14.43 -11.48 12.08
C TYR A 87 -15.28 -12.09 13.17
N SER A 88 -15.69 -13.34 13.00
CA SER A 88 -16.43 -14.07 14.02
C SER A 88 -15.44 -14.71 15.01
N LYS A 89 -15.71 -14.55 16.31
CA LYS A 89 -14.93 -15.30 17.31
C LYS A 89 -15.15 -16.81 17.06
N PRO A 90 -14.06 -17.60 17.02
CA PRO A 90 -14.16 -19.03 16.81
C PRO A 90 -14.95 -19.70 17.95
N LYS A 91 -15.73 -20.70 17.61
CA LYS A 91 -16.40 -21.59 18.58
C LYS A 91 -15.88 -23.00 18.37
N PRO A 92 -14.61 -23.25 18.73
CA PRO A 92 -13.98 -24.52 18.42
C PRO A 92 -14.67 -25.65 19.20
N LYS A 93 -14.93 -26.73 18.50
CA LYS A 93 -15.24 -28.02 19.13
C LYS A 93 -13.90 -28.70 19.40
N LEU A 94 -13.30 -28.41 20.55
CA LEU A 94 -12.05 -29.02 20.97
C LEU A 94 -12.36 -30.21 21.87
N GLU A 95 -11.86 -31.35 21.49
CA GLU A 95 -11.79 -32.54 22.33
C GLU A 95 -10.47 -32.58 23.09
N THR A 96 -10.38 -33.40 24.11
CA THR A 96 -9.10 -33.70 24.76
C THR A 96 -8.13 -34.21 23.72
N LEU A 97 -6.88 -33.77 23.79
CA LEU A 97 -5.85 -34.13 22.82
C LEU A 97 -5.73 -35.64 22.69
N SER A 98 -6.03 -36.20 21.52
CA SER A 98 -6.09 -37.64 21.29
C SER A 98 -4.70 -38.25 21.25
N ASN A 99 -4.57 -39.49 21.71
CA ASN A 99 -3.28 -40.21 21.67
C ASN A 99 -2.73 -40.34 20.24
N THR A 100 -3.60 -40.53 19.25
CA THR A 100 -3.21 -40.64 17.83
C THR A 100 -2.58 -39.35 17.33
N VAL A 101 -3.15 -38.18 17.69
CA VAL A 101 -2.56 -36.88 17.36
C VAL A 101 -1.27 -36.66 18.12
N ILE A 102 -1.17 -37.05 19.39
CA ILE A 102 0.08 -36.97 20.17
C ILE A 102 1.19 -37.80 19.50
N ASP A 103 0.90 -39.04 19.14
CA ASP A 103 1.89 -39.93 18.51
C ASP A 103 2.32 -39.41 17.14
N TYR A 104 1.40 -38.86 16.37
CA TYR A 104 1.73 -38.17 15.12
C TYR A 104 2.66 -36.97 15.35
N LEU A 105 2.34 -36.10 16.32
CA LEU A 105 3.19 -34.94 16.62
C LEU A 105 4.58 -35.35 17.12
N LYS A 106 4.67 -36.39 17.95
CA LYS A 106 5.95 -36.97 18.36
C LYS A 106 6.73 -37.54 17.17
N SER A 107 6.05 -38.18 16.21
CA SER A 107 6.68 -38.68 14.98
C SER A 107 7.24 -37.58 14.09
N ARG A 108 6.77 -36.34 14.28
CA ARG A 108 7.30 -35.14 13.65
C ARG A 108 8.45 -34.48 14.40
N GLY A 109 8.84 -35.06 15.54
CA GLY A 109 9.95 -34.59 16.36
C GLY A 109 9.58 -33.66 17.51
N PHE A 110 8.28 -33.41 17.74
CA PHE A 110 7.85 -32.45 18.78
C PHE A 110 7.84 -33.09 20.17
N SER A 111 8.43 -32.40 21.13
CA SER A 111 8.39 -32.77 22.54
C SER A 111 7.01 -32.50 23.16
N PRO A 112 6.64 -33.19 24.26
CA PRO A 112 5.43 -32.87 25.00
C PRO A 112 5.36 -31.40 25.44
N LYS A 113 6.50 -30.80 25.80
CA LYS A 113 6.62 -29.41 26.17
C LYS A 113 6.19 -28.46 25.01
N THR A 114 6.60 -28.76 23.80
CA THR A 114 6.23 -28.00 22.61
C THR A 114 4.74 -28.11 22.32
N ILE A 115 4.17 -29.30 22.40
CA ILE A 115 2.73 -29.53 22.18
C ILE A 115 1.90 -28.74 23.20
N GLU A 116 2.31 -28.72 24.46
CA GLU A 116 1.67 -27.95 25.53
C GLU A 116 1.84 -26.46 25.36
N TYR A 117 3.04 -25.99 25.02
CA TYR A 117 3.34 -24.56 24.81
C TYR A 117 2.43 -23.96 23.74
N PHE A 118 2.28 -24.64 22.60
CA PHE A 118 1.42 -24.18 21.51
C PHE A 118 -0.07 -24.52 21.72
N LYS A 119 -0.42 -25.14 22.85
CA LYS A 119 -1.81 -25.50 23.22
C LYS A 119 -2.52 -26.30 22.13
N ILE A 120 -1.79 -27.23 21.49
CA ILE A 120 -2.36 -28.05 20.41
C ILE A 120 -3.45 -28.95 21.00
N GLY A 121 -4.61 -28.96 20.35
CA GLY A 121 -5.75 -29.81 20.69
C GLY A 121 -6.10 -30.81 19.59
N SER A 122 -7.23 -31.46 19.74
CA SER A 122 -7.83 -32.34 18.73
C SER A 122 -9.26 -31.88 18.43
N GLN A 123 -9.67 -31.96 17.17
CA GLN A 123 -11.09 -31.88 16.77
C GLN A 123 -11.74 -33.26 16.86
N ASN A 124 -10.97 -34.30 16.57
CA ASN A 124 -11.31 -35.72 16.67
C ASN A 124 -10.01 -36.54 16.74
N SER A 125 -10.10 -37.87 16.68
CA SER A 125 -8.94 -38.75 16.78
C SER A 125 -7.91 -38.59 15.66
N GLU A 126 -8.26 -38.01 14.52
CA GLU A 126 -7.40 -37.91 13.33
C GLU A 126 -7.15 -36.47 12.88
N THR A 127 -7.58 -35.48 13.66
CA THR A 127 -7.47 -34.08 13.27
C THR A 127 -6.90 -33.24 14.40
N ALA A 128 -5.70 -32.71 14.21
CA ALA A 128 -5.10 -31.74 15.10
C ALA A 128 -5.80 -30.39 14.99
N ALA A 129 -6.01 -29.73 16.13
CA ALA A 129 -6.56 -28.39 16.22
C ALA A 129 -5.46 -27.43 16.71
N ILE A 130 -5.10 -26.47 15.89
CA ILE A 130 -4.01 -25.52 16.09
C ILE A 130 -4.62 -24.15 16.39
N PRO A 131 -4.54 -23.64 17.63
CA PRO A 131 -5.15 -22.39 18.02
C PRO A 131 -4.29 -21.19 17.67
N TYR A 132 -4.93 -20.08 17.25
CA TYR A 132 -4.28 -18.81 16.97
C TYR A 132 -4.78 -17.77 17.96
N TYR A 133 -3.86 -17.14 18.66
CA TYR A 133 -4.16 -16.12 19.65
C TYR A 133 -3.72 -14.73 19.15
N LYS A 134 -4.48 -13.72 19.53
CA LYS A 134 -4.16 -12.31 19.30
C LYS A 134 -4.57 -11.48 20.50
N ASN A 135 -3.60 -10.83 21.14
CA ASN A 135 -3.78 -10.09 22.38
C ASN A 135 -4.43 -10.92 23.51
N GLY A 136 -4.03 -12.19 23.63
CA GLY A 136 -4.55 -13.14 24.61
C GLY A 136 -5.91 -13.76 24.28
N GLU A 137 -6.57 -13.33 23.21
CA GLU A 137 -7.86 -13.88 22.77
C GLU A 137 -7.67 -14.94 21.67
N LEU A 138 -8.43 -16.02 21.72
CA LEU A 138 -8.50 -17.01 20.64
C LEU A 138 -9.28 -16.40 19.47
N VAL A 139 -8.61 -16.21 18.33
CA VAL A 139 -9.18 -15.54 17.14
C VAL A 139 -9.38 -16.48 15.96
N ASN A 140 -8.65 -17.61 15.91
CA ASN A 140 -8.80 -18.63 14.87
C ASN A 140 -8.38 -20.00 15.38
N VAL A 141 -8.82 -21.06 14.73
CA VAL A 141 -8.34 -22.43 14.90
C VAL A 141 -8.16 -23.04 13.52
N LYS A 142 -7.00 -23.63 13.27
CA LYS A 142 -6.74 -24.40 12.06
C LYS A 142 -6.81 -25.88 12.36
N TYR A 143 -7.63 -26.57 11.61
CA TYR A 143 -7.79 -28.00 11.70
C TYR A 143 -6.99 -28.68 10.60
N ARG A 144 -6.17 -29.65 10.99
CA ARG A 144 -5.28 -30.34 10.07
C ARG A 144 -5.37 -31.85 10.29
N SER A 145 -5.80 -32.57 9.26
CA SER A 145 -5.83 -34.03 9.30
C SER A 145 -4.39 -34.59 9.39
N ILE A 146 -4.20 -35.58 10.26
CA ILE A 146 -2.93 -36.30 10.38
C ILE A 146 -2.79 -37.42 9.35
N VAL A 147 -3.90 -37.80 8.70
CA VAL A 147 -3.97 -38.86 7.68
C VAL A 147 -3.83 -38.29 6.28
N ASP A 148 -4.61 -37.24 5.97
CA ASP A 148 -4.59 -36.58 4.66
C ASP A 148 -4.12 -35.12 4.79
N LYS A 149 -2.90 -34.86 4.34
CA LYS A 149 -2.29 -33.50 4.38
C LYS A 149 -3.09 -32.44 3.61
N LYS A 150 -3.94 -32.82 2.64
CA LYS A 150 -4.75 -31.89 1.87
C LYS A 150 -6.01 -31.47 2.60
N ASN A 151 -6.45 -32.25 3.59
CA ASN A 151 -7.62 -31.95 4.39
C ASN A 151 -7.22 -31.03 5.54
N MET A 152 -7.26 -29.73 5.26
CA MET A 152 -7.05 -28.67 6.25
C MET A 152 -8.06 -27.54 6.03
N HIS A 153 -8.54 -26.95 7.12
CA HIS A 153 -9.43 -25.80 7.09
C HIS A 153 -9.27 -24.95 8.34
N THR A 154 -9.73 -23.72 8.28
CA THR A 154 -9.80 -22.79 9.42
C THR A 154 -11.26 -22.53 9.79
N GLU A 155 -11.47 -21.93 10.96
CA GLU A 155 -12.79 -21.46 11.36
C GLU A 155 -13.34 -20.46 10.33
N LYS A 156 -14.66 -20.57 10.08
CA LYS A 156 -15.32 -19.71 9.09
C LYS A 156 -15.35 -18.26 9.55
N ASN A 157 -14.92 -17.35 8.68
CA ASN A 157 -14.82 -15.90 8.96
C ASN A 157 -13.91 -15.56 10.16
N ALA A 158 -12.94 -16.41 10.47
CA ALA A 158 -11.93 -16.11 11.48
C ALA A 158 -10.90 -15.07 10.98
N GLU A 159 -10.29 -14.36 11.91
CA GLU A 159 -9.27 -13.35 11.58
C GLU A 159 -7.99 -14.02 11.06
N PRO A 160 -7.45 -13.61 9.90
CA PRO A 160 -6.19 -14.13 9.37
C PRO A 160 -5.00 -13.52 10.11
N THR A 161 -4.72 -14.01 11.31
CA THR A 161 -3.58 -13.60 12.14
C THR A 161 -2.42 -14.57 12.02
N LEU A 162 -1.21 -14.13 12.38
CA LEU A 162 -0.02 -14.99 12.43
C LEU A 162 -0.13 -15.99 13.59
N PHE A 163 0.25 -17.24 13.33
CA PHE A 163 0.35 -18.24 14.38
C PHE A 163 1.50 -17.91 15.34
N ASN A 164 1.31 -18.11 16.64
CA ASN A 164 2.28 -17.85 17.71
C ASN A 164 2.62 -16.35 17.91
N ARG A 165 1.85 -15.44 17.37
CA ARG A 165 2.10 -14.00 17.39
C ARG A 165 2.29 -13.41 18.79
N ASP A 166 1.49 -13.88 19.76
CA ASP A 166 1.47 -13.30 21.12
C ASP A 166 2.66 -13.74 21.99
N ASN A 167 3.46 -14.70 21.52
CA ASN A 167 4.57 -15.27 22.27
C ASN A 167 5.94 -14.80 21.75
N ILE A 168 6.01 -13.73 20.97
CA ILE A 168 7.27 -13.15 20.48
C ILE A 168 7.67 -12.02 21.43
N GLU A 169 8.81 -12.21 22.10
CA GLU A 169 9.34 -11.25 23.08
C GLU A 169 10.45 -10.37 22.51
N LEU A 170 11.13 -10.84 21.46
CA LEU A 170 12.26 -10.16 20.83
C LEU A 170 11.80 -9.06 19.85
N ASN A 171 12.67 -8.09 19.62
CA ASN A 171 12.48 -7.07 18.57
C ASN A 171 12.88 -7.57 17.16
N ILE A 172 13.07 -8.87 17.02
CA ILE A 172 13.42 -9.61 15.81
C ILE A 172 12.33 -10.64 15.59
N LEU A 173 11.85 -10.76 14.37
CA LEU A 173 10.78 -11.69 14.02
C LEU A 173 11.28 -12.73 13.02
N THR A 174 11.04 -14.01 13.30
CA THR A 174 11.17 -15.06 12.28
C THR A 174 9.80 -15.46 11.77
N ILE A 175 9.61 -15.47 10.45
CA ILE A 175 8.35 -15.86 9.80
C ILE A 175 8.57 -17.13 8.98
N CYS A 176 7.75 -18.16 9.24
CA CYS A 176 7.72 -19.44 8.53
C CYS A 176 6.46 -19.60 7.67
N GLU A 177 6.44 -20.58 6.78
CA GLU A 177 5.25 -20.90 5.98
C GLU A 177 4.19 -21.68 6.76
N GLY A 178 4.61 -22.56 7.67
CA GLY A 178 3.72 -23.49 8.35
C GLY A 178 3.86 -23.52 9.87
N GLU A 179 2.77 -23.92 10.54
CA GLU A 179 2.73 -24.00 12.00
C GLU A 179 3.74 -25.03 12.54
N TYR A 180 3.95 -26.13 11.81
CA TYR A 180 4.91 -27.15 12.22
C TYR A 180 6.35 -26.68 12.07
N ASP A 181 6.63 -25.72 11.19
CA ASP A 181 7.95 -25.11 11.08
C ASP A 181 8.22 -24.19 12.27
N THR A 182 7.21 -23.41 12.67
CA THR A 182 7.25 -22.61 13.90
C THR A 182 7.48 -23.49 15.13
N MET A 183 6.77 -24.62 15.24
CA MET A 183 6.96 -25.57 16.34
C MET A 183 8.37 -26.22 16.30
N ALA A 184 8.89 -26.49 15.10
CA ALA A 184 10.24 -27.06 14.95
C ALA A 184 11.32 -26.04 15.31
N LEU A 185 11.17 -24.77 14.93
CA LEU A 185 12.10 -23.72 15.35
C LEU A 185 12.08 -23.51 16.87
N TYR A 186 10.92 -23.66 17.51
CA TYR A 186 10.83 -23.63 18.98
C TYR A 186 11.66 -24.75 19.64
N GLU A 187 11.70 -25.98 19.08
CA GLU A 187 12.57 -27.04 19.55
C GLU A 187 14.07 -26.67 19.42
N TYR A 188 14.41 -25.83 18.47
CA TYR A 188 15.75 -25.26 18.31
C TYR A 188 16.02 -24.01 19.16
N GLY A 189 15.01 -23.55 19.94
CA GLY A 189 15.13 -22.35 20.79
C GLY A 189 15.01 -21.03 20.00
N ILE A 190 14.37 -21.03 18.82
CA ILE A 190 14.17 -19.86 17.97
C ILE A 190 12.69 -19.46 18.00
N GLU A 191 12.43 -18.22 18.45
CA GLU A 191 11.09 -17.63 18.40
C GLU A 191 10.67 -17.35 16.96
N SER A 192 9.49 -17.82 16.59
CA SER A 192 8.98 -17.64 15.24
C SER A 192 7.45 -17.61 15.18
N VAL A 193 6.94 -17.10 14.08
CA VAL A 193 5.52 -17.14 13.71
C VAL A 193 5.35 -17.83 12.38
N SER A 194 4.14 -18.30 12.06
CA SER A 194 3.84 -18.74 10.69
C SER A 194 2.67 -17.99 10.07
N VAL A 195 2.66 -17.95 8.73
CA VAL A 195 1.58 -17.37 7.97
C VAL A 195 0.31 -18.24 8.04
N PRO A 196 -0.90 -17.65 8.09
CA PRO A 196 -2.12 -18.42 8.39
C PRO A 196 -2.60 -19.30 7.23
N MET A 197 -2.34 -18.91 5.97
CA MET A 197 -2.95 -19.52 4.78
C MET A 197 -1.95 -19.91 3.69
N GLY A 198 -0.71 -20.24 4.05
CA GLY A 198 0.38 -20.52 3.12
C GLY A 198 0.98 -19.25 2.50
N ALA A 199 2.20 -19.39 1.99
CA ALA A 199 3.04 -18.26 1.58
C ALA A 199 2.47 -17.41 0.44
N GLY A 200 1.70 -17.98 -0.47
CA GLY A 200 1.14 -17.26 -1.63
C GLY A 200 -0.02 -16.30 -1.31
N ASN A 201 -0.58 -16.35 -0.09
CA ASN A 201 -1.63 -15.42 0.31
C ASN A 201 -1.07 -14.37 1.26
N HIS A 202 -0.90 -13.15 0.79
CA HIS A 202 -0.30 -12.04 1.53
C HIS A 202 -1.31 -11.15 2.29
N GLN A 203 -2.59 -11.53 2.38
CA GLN A 203 -3.62 -10.73 3.07
C GLN A 203 -3.31 -10.52 4.57
N TRP A 204 -2.58 -11.45 5.17
CA TRP A 204 -2.14 -11.35 6.56
C TRP A 204 -1.23 -10.14 6.82
N ILE A 205 -0.46 -9.68 5.82
CA ILE A 205 0.39 -8.50 5.93
C ILE A 205 -0.46 -7.24 6.19
N GLU A 206 -1.60 -7.08 5.50
CA GLU A 206 -2.52 -5.97 5.77
C GLU A 206 -3.07 -6.02 7.20
N THR A 207 -3.47 -7.21 7.64
CA THR A 207 -4.08 -7.42 8.97
C THR A 207 -3.07 -7.21 10.11
N GLU A 208 -1.82 -7.61 9.92
CA GLU A 208 -0.76 -7.57 10.91
C GLU A 208 0.22 -6.40 10.72
N TRP A 209 -0.10 -5.44 9.84
CA TRP A 209 0.81 -4.36 9.47
C TRP A 209 1.42 -3.63 10.67
N GLU A 210 0.59 -3.20 11.63
CA GLU A 210 1.05 -2.46 12.81
C GLU A 210 1.97 -3.31 13.70
N TYR A 211 1.72 -4.60 13.78
CA TYR A 211 2.56 -5.55 14.50
C TYR A 211 3.90 -5.76 13.77
N LEU A 212 3.87 -5.99 12.45
CA LEU A 212 5.05 -6.20 11.63
C LEU A 212 5.99 -4.98 11.58
N GLU A 213 5.43 -3.77 11.68
CA GLU A 213 6.21 -2.52 11.74
C GLU A 213 6.90 -2.30 13.09
N THR A 214 6.60 -3.08 14.13
CA THR A 214 7.32 -3.00 15.40
C THR A 214 8.71 -3.64 15.34
N PHE A 215 8.95 -4.55 14.38
CA PHE A 215 10.20 -5.28 14.24
C PHE A 215 11.17 -4.52 13.32
N HIS A 216 12.41 -4.41 13.75
CA HIS A 216 13.46 -3.77 12.98
C HIS A 216 14.23 -4.77 12.10
N GLU A 217 14.14 -6.07 12.40
CA GLU A 217 14.75 -7.15 11.63
C GLU A 217 13.78 -8.34 11.52
N ILE A 218 13.63 -8.88 10.31
CA ILE A 218 12.70 -9.98 10.01
C ILE A 218 13.44 -11.06 9.24
N TYR A 219 13.50 -12.26 9.79
CA TYR A 219 14.00 -13.45 9.12
C TYR A 219 12.84 -14.17 8.42
N LEU A 220 12.95 -14.35 7.12
CA LEU A 220 12.01 -15.12 6.31
C LEU A 220 12.55 -16.52 6.13
N CYS A 221 12.01 -17.46 6.89
CA CYS A 221 12.39 -18.87 6.92
C CYS A 221 11.31 -19.71 6.22
N PHE A 222 11.20 -19.55 4.91
CA PHE A 222 10.21 -20.22 4.07
C PHE A 222 10.77 -21.53 3.52
N ASP A 223 9.93 -22.33 2.85
CA ASP A 223 10.34 -23.57 2.24
C ASP A 223 11.51 -23.36 1.27
N ASN A 224 12.55 -24.18 1.37
CA ASN A 224 13.73 -24.09 0.51
C ASN A 224 13.45 -24.74 -0.85
N ASP A 225 12.43 -24.23 -1.55
CA ASP A 225 12.10 -24.57 -2.93
C ASP A 225 11.84 -23.28 -3.75
N ALA A 226 11.63 -23.42 -5.06
CA ALA A 226 11.47 -22.28 -5.94
C ALA A 226 10.25 -21.41 -5.56
N ALA A 227 9.17 -22.01 -5.08
CA ALA A 227 7.95 -21.30 -4.68
C ALA A 227 8.16 -20.55 -3.35
N GLY A 228 8.75 -21.20 -2.34
CA GLY A 228 9.05 -20.59 -1.05
C GLY A 228 10.02 -19.42 -1.18
N ASN A 229 11.08 -19.57 -1.96
CA ASN A 229 12.05 -18.50 -2.23
C ASN A 229 11.42 -17.31 -2.96
N SER A 230 10.52 -17.54 -3.93
CA SER A 230 9.79 -16.47 -4.61
C SER A 230 8.87 -15.72 -3.64
N ASN A 231 8.11 -16.47 -2.85
CA ASN A 231 7.19 -15.90 -1.86
C ASN A 231 7.92 -15.12 -0.77
N ALA A 232 9.06 -15.60 -0.30
CA ALA A 232 9.88 -14.89 0.68
C ALA A 232 10.34 -13.52 0.16
N ARG A 233 10.78 -13.44 -1.10
CA ARG A 233 11.16 -12.17 -1.74
C ARG A 233 9.96 -11.23 -1.93
N GLU A 234 8.80 -11.73 -2.32
CA GLU A 234 7.57 -10.93 -2.42
C GLU A 234 7.12 -10.39 -1.05
N VAL A 235 7.23 -11.19 0.00
CA VAL A 235 6.96 -10.74 1.38
C VAL A 235 7.95 -9.68 1.81
N ALA A 236 9.24 -9.87 1.53
CA ALA A 236 10.29 -8.90 1.84
C ALA A 236 10.05 -7.55 1.13
N GLN A 237 9.65 -7.56 -0.13
CA GLN A 237 9.30 -6.33 -0.86
C GLN A 237 8.16 -5.55 -0.20
N LYS A 238 7.16 -6.25 0.33
CA LYS A 238 6.03 -5.63 1.03
C LYS A 238 6.41 -5.10 2.40
N LEU A 239 7.21 -5.86 3.15
CA LEU A 239 7.64 -5.48 4.51
C LEU A 239 8.78 -4.45 4.52
N GLY A 240 9.56 -4.38 3.45
CA GLY A 240 10.78 -3.59 3.31
C GLY A 240 12.00 -4.50 3.30
N GLU A 241 12.64 -4.60 2.12
CA GLU A 241 13.81 -5.47 1.89
C GLU A 241 14.95 -5.20 2.88
N TRP A 242 15.12 -3.94 3.26
CA TRP A 242 16.18 -3.49 4.16
C TRP A 242 16.12 -4.07 5.58
N LYS A 243 14.95 -4.53 6.03
CA LYS A 243 14.78 -5.19 7.34
C LYS A 243 14.56 -6.71 7.24
N CYS A 244 14.58 -7.27 6.03
CA CYS A 244 14.31 -8.69 5.79
C CYS A 244 15.60 -9.43 5.42
N LYS A 245 15.76 -10.64 5.98
CA LYS A 245 16.84 -11.58 5.65
C LYS A 245 16.23 -12.93 5.27
N LEU A 246 16.77 -13.57 4.24
CA LEU A 246 16.31 -14.90 3.80
C LEU A 246 17.14 -15.99 4.44
N VAL A 247 16.48 -16.88 5.15
CA VAL A 247 17.13 -18.03 5.80
C VAL A 247 17.03 -19.25 4.89
N THR A 248 18.17 -19.82 4.54
CA THR A 248 18.25 -21.08 3.80
C THR A 248 18.60 -22.21 4.75
N LEU A 249 17.62 -23.03 5.11
CA LEU A 249 17.81 -24.17 6.01
C LEU A 249 18.53 -25.34 5.30
N PRO A 250 19.21 -26.27 6.07
CA PRO A 250 19.86 -27.44 5.50
C PRO A 250 18.92 -28.45 4.82
N LYS A 251 17.62 -28.41 5.12
CA LYS A 251 16.56 -29.21 4.51
C LYS A 251 15.49 -28.32 3.91
N LYS A 252 14.43 -28.94 3.38
CA LYS A 252 13.34 -28.22 2.72
C LYS A 252 12.68 -27.19 3.64
N ASP A 253 12.36 -27.61 4.86
CA ASP A 253 11.69 -26.80 5.87
C ASP A 253 12.24 -27.09 7.28
N ALA A 254 11.82 -26.31 8.27
CA ALA A 254 12.31 -26.46 9.64
C ALA A 254 11.87 -27.78 10.28
N ASN A 255 10.68 -28.27 9.98
CA ASN A 255 10.23 -29.53 10.51
C ASN A 255 10.97 -30.72 9.88
N GLU A 256 11.33 -30.63 8.62
CA GLU A 256 12.18 -31.68 8.00
C GLU A 256 13.60 -31.68 8.56
N CYS A 257 14.14 -30.50 8.90
CA CYS A 257 15.40 -30.38 9.64
C CYS A 257 15.32 -31.15 10.96
N LEU A 258 14.28 -30.92 11.76
CA LEU A 258 14.09 -31.57 13.06
C LEU A 258 13.97 -33.07 12.93
N LYS A 259 13.14 -33.58 12.01
CA LYS A 259 12.97 -35.02 11.74
C LYS A 259 14.24 -35.71 11.25
N SER A 260 15.08 -35.00 10.53
CA SER A 260 16.33 -35.54 9.98
C SER A 260 17.51 -35.43 10.94
N GLY A 261 17.31 -34.95 12.17
CA GLY A 261 18.35 -34.83 13.18
C GLY A 261 19.38 -33.72 12.87
N VAL A 262 18.98 -32.67 12.12
CA VAL A 262 19.82 -31.50 11.94
C VAL A 262 20.07 -30.87 13.31
N THR A 263 21.31 -30.52 13.60
CA THR A 263 21.69 -30.00 14.91
C THR A 263 21.34 -28.53 15.09
N ILE A 264 21.15 -28.08 16.32
CA ILE A 264 20.96 -26.66 16.67
C ILE A 264 22.06 -25.79 16.04
N LYS A 265 23.30 -26.25 16.07
CA LYS A 265 24.44 -25.54 15.49
C LYS A 265 24.24 -25.27 14.00
N GLN A 266 23.83 -26.27 13.24
CA GLN A 266 23.60 -26.13 11.79
C GLN A 266 22.43 -25.16 11.48
N VAL A 267 21.37 -25.20 12.28
CA VAL A 267 20.27 -24.25 12.15
C VAL A 267 20.73 -22.83 12.50
N SER A 268 21.46 -22.66 13.59
CA SER A 268 22.03 -21.35 13.98
C SER A 268 22.99 -20.79 12.92
N GLU A 269 23.80 -21.65 12.30
CA GLU A 269 24.67 -21.26 11.18
C GLU A 269 23.84 -20.81 9.96
N ALA A 270 22.69 -21.42 9.67
CA ALA A 270 21.79 -20.99 8.60
C ALA A 270 21.21 -19.58 8.86
N PHE A 271 20.85 -19.28 10.11
CA PHE A 271 20.40 -17.93 10.49
C PHE A 271 21.54 -16.90 10.46
N ALA A 272 22.73 -17.27 10.93
CA ALA A 272 23.90 -16.39 10.90
C ALA A 272 24.34 -16.05 9.46
N ASN A 273 24.11 -16.97 8.52
CA ASN A 273 24.42 -16.79 7.09
C ASN A 273 23.18 -16.37 6.26
N ALA A 274 22.12 -15.89 6.91
CA ALA A 274 20.93 -15.45 6.19
C ALA A 274 21.27 -14.35 5.17
N GLU A 275 20.74 -14.50 3.96
CA GLU A 275 20.97 -13.58 2.84
C GLU A 275 20.34 -12.21 3.15
N GLU A 276 21.16 -11.17 3.20
CA GLU A 276 20.68 -9.79 3.22
C GLU A 276 20.19 -9.42 1.81
N LEU A 277 18.95 -8.95 1.73
CA LEU A 277 18.41 -8.48 0.47
C LEU A 277 19.01 -7.12 0.16
N GLN A 278 20.12 -7.14 -0.57
CA GLN A 278 20.72 -5.92 -1.11
C GLN A 278 20.00 -5.52 -2.42
N PRO A 279 19.87 -4.22 -2.72
CA PRO A 279 19.41 -3.79 -4.04
C PRO A 279 20.30 -4.40 -5.11
N GLU A 280 19.73 -5.22 -5.96
CA GLU A 280 20.46 -5.88 -7.05
C GLU A 280 20.86 -4.84 -8.11
N THR A 281 22.00 -4.22 -7.94
CA THR A 281 22.50 -3.22 -8.88
C THR A 281 23.19 -3.83 -10.10
N LEU A 282 23.60 -5.10 -10.01
CA LEU A 282 24.27 -5.81 -11.10
C LEU A 282 23.89 -7.29 -11.11
N THR A 283 23.12 -7.71 -12.10
CA THR A 283 22.68 -9.09 -12.24
C THR A 283 23.04 -9.66 -13.61
N SER A 284 23.21 -10.97 -13.70
CA SER A 284 23.40 -11.63 -15.00
C SER A 284 22.06 -11.68 -15.78
N PRO A 285 22.07 -11.71 -17.13
CA PRO A 285 20.85 -11.84 -17.91
C PRO A 285 20.00 -13.08 -17.56
N SER A 286 20.60 -14.17 -17.12
CA SER A 286 19.92 -15.39 -16.69
C SER A 286 19.03 -15.18 -15.46
N PHE A 287 19.34 -14.21 -14.60
CA PHE A 287 18.49 -13.81 -13.48
C PHE A 287 17.08 -13.39 -13.91
N TYR A 288 16.97 -12.77 -15.08
CA TYR A 288 15.71 -12.31 -15.66
C TYR A 288 14.98 -13.35 -16.50
N SER A 289 15.50 -14.57 -16.65
CA SER A 289 15.02 -15.55 -17.62
C SER A 289 13.52 -15.86 -17.48
N GLU A 290 13.01 -16.01 -16.24
CA GLU A 290 11.59 -16.26 -16.01
C GLU A 290 10.73 -15.02 -16.30
N LYS A 291 11.16 -13.84 -15.89
CA LYS A 291 10.47 -12.57 -16.21
C LYS A 291 10.41 -12.35 -17.71
N ILE A 292 11.51 -12.62 -18.42
CA ILE A 292 11.59 -12.51 -19.87
C ILE A 292 10.65 -13.50 -20.55
N ARG A 293 10.59 -14.77 -20.09
CA ARG A 293 9.64 -15.76 -20.62
C ARG A 293 8.21 -15.29 -20.49
N ARG A 294 7.82 -14.76 -19.33
CA ARG A 294 6.49 -14.19 -19.10
C ARG A 294 6.18 -13.05 -20.06
N LEU A 295 7.13 -12.16 -20.32
CA LEU A 295 6.94 -11.08 -21.31
C LEU A 295 6.64 -11.61 -22.71
N PHE A 296 7.22 -12.74 -23.13
CA PHE A 296 6.99 -13.32 -24.46
C PHE A 296 5.75 -14.19 -24.55
N TYR A 297 5.40 -14.94 -23.50
CA TYR A 297 4.40 -16.01 -23.57
C TYR A 297 3.12 -15.75 -22.79
N ASP A 298 3.15 -14.95 -21.72
CA ASP A 298 1.97 -14.71 -20.87
C ASP A 298 1.18 -13.45 -21.25
N GLY A 299 1.56 -12.77 -22.35
CA GLY A 299 0.89 -11.54 -22.79
C GLY A 299 1.05 -10.36 -21.82
N THR A 300 2.00 -10.43 -20.87
CA THR A 300 2.24 -9.40 -19.83
C THR A 300 2.75 -8.07 -20.38
N VAL A 301 3.20 -8.04 -21.65
CA VAL A 301 3.45 -6.79 -22.39
C VAL A 301 2.16 -6.00 -22.62
N MET A 302 1.01 -6.69 -22.60
CA MET A 302 -0.31 -6.08 -22.66
C MET A 302 -0.73 -5.68 -21.23
N GLY A 303 -0.82 -4.38 -20.97
CA GLY A 303 -1.25 -3.88 -19.68
C GLY A 303 -2.74 -4.11 -19.37
N THR A 304 -3.18 -3.68 -18.20
CA THR A 304 -4.60 -3.68 -17.84
C THR A 304 -5.41 -2.88 -18.84
N LYS A 305 -6.42 -3.49 -19.47
CA LYS A 305 -7.26 -2.82 -20.47
C LYS A 305 -7.87 -1.53 -19.92
N THR A 306 -7.86 -0.50 -20.75
CA THR A 306 -8.55 0.76 -20.48
C THR A 306 -10.06 0.61 -20.72
N PRO A 307 -10.92 1.54 -20.22
CA PRO A 307 -12.36 1.47 -20.50
C PRO A 307 -12.73 1.74 -21.97
N TRP A 308 -11.76 2.11 -22.81
CA TRP A 308 -12.00 2.50 -24.22
C TRP A 308 -11.24 1.59 -25.17
N GLU A 309 -11.97 0.96 -26.08
CA GLU A 309 -11.38 0.01 -27.02
C GLU A 309 -10.48 0.69 -28.06
N GLY A 310 -10.84 1.92 -28.49
CA GLY A 310 -9.98 2.72 -29.36
C GLY A 310 -8.64 3.05 -28.72
N LEU A 311 -8.63 3.34 -27.41
CA LEU A 311 -7.40 3.56 -26.67
C LEU A 311 -6.60 2.25 -26.49
N ASN A 312 -7.28 1.12 -26.26
CA ASN A 312 -6.64 -0.19 -26.14
C ASN A 312 -5.92 -0.62 -27.42
N LYS A 313 -6.44 -0.25 -28.59
CA LYS A 313 -5.77 -0.54 -29.90
C LYS A 313 -4.41 0.14 -30.02
N ILE A 314 -4.24 1.33 -29.40
CA ILE A 314 -3.01 2.12 -29.48
C ILE A 314 -2.11 1.85 -28.28
N LEU A 315 -2.66 1.98 -27.07
CA LEU A 315 -1.90 1.90 -25.82
C LEU A 315 -1.58 0.47 -25.40
N LYS A 316 -2.43 -0.49 -25.74
CA LYS A 316 -2.40 -1.89 -25.29
C LYS A 316 -2.59 -2.07 -23.78
N GLY A 317 -3.20 -1.11 -23.11
CA GLY A 317 -3.51 -1.12 -21.69
C GLY A 317 -2.51 -0.36 -20.81
N TRP A 318 -2.82 -0.26 -19.52
CA TRP A 318 -1.98 0.33 -18.49
C TRP A 318 -0.97 -0.71 -18.00
N ARG A 319 0.32 -0.45 -18.15
CA ARG A 319 1.39 -1.38 -17.74
C ARG A 319 1.98 -0.98 -16.41
N ASP A 320 2.38 -1.97 -15.65
CA ASP A 320 3.10 -1.80 -14.39
C ASP A 320 4.46 -1.12 -14.65
N GLY A 321 4.90 -0.29 -13.70
CA GLY A 321 6.15 0.44 -13.79
C GLY A 321 6.12 1.70 -14.64
N GLU A 322 4.96 2.09 -15.19
CA GLU A 322 4.84 3.23 -16.09
C GLU A 322 4.23 4.48 -15.46
N VAL A 323 4.59 5.61 -16.03
CA VAL A 323 4.00 6.94 -15.74
C VAL A 323 3.32 7.46 -17.01
N THR A 324 2.03 7.80 -16.88
CA THR A 324 1.23 8.44 -17.93
C THR A 324 0.94 9.89 -17.57
N ILE A 325 1.37 10.83 -18.41
CA ILE A 325 0.99 12.24 -18.31
C ILE A 325 -0.32 12.48 -19.03
N TRP A 326 -1.23 13.16 -18.34
CA TRP A 326 -2.50 13.66 -18.87
C TRP A 326 -2.46 15.17 -18.98
N SER A 327 -2.56 15.70 -20.18
CA SER A 327 -2.57 17.13 -20.43
C SER A 327 -3.81 17.56 -21.20
N GLY A 328 -4.06 18.84 -21.21
CA GLY A 328 -5.20 19.45 -21.90
C GLY A 328 -5.61 20.74 -21.22
N ARG A 329 -6.31 21.60 -21.95
CA ARG A 329 -6.77 22.91 -21.45
C ARG A 329 -7.66 22.78 -20.22
N ASN A 330 -7.84 23.89 -19.50
CA ASN A 330 -8.80 23.92 -18.40
C ASN A 330 -10.20 23.61 -18.94
N GLY A 331 -10.96 22.81 -18.21
CA GLY A 331 -12.29 22.37 -18.64
C GLY A 331 -12.30 21.32 -19.76
N SER A 332 -11.15 20.77 -20.18
CA SER A 332 -11.10 19.70 -21.19
C SER A 332 -11.55 18.31 -20.68
N GLY A 333 -11.87 18.18 -19.38
CA GLY A 333 -12.38 16.92 -18.81
C GLY A 333 -11.30 15.97 -18.27
N LYS A 334 -10.10 16.46 -17.94
CA LYS A 334 -9.01 15.63 -17.38
C LYS A 334 -9.44 14.83 -16.15
N SER A 335 -9.92 15.50 -15.11
CA SER A 335 -10.38 14.83 -13.88
C SER A 335 -11.57 13.91 -14.16
N THR A 336 -12.46 14.28 -15.09
CA THR A 336 -13.61 13.47 -15.48
C THR A 336 -13.20 12.15 -16.14
N ILE A 337 -12.20 12.17 -17.02
CA ILE A 337 -11.70 10.97 -17.69
C ILE A 337 -10.90 10.08 -16.72
N LEU A 338 -10.12 10.68 -15.81
CA LEU A 338 -9.41 9.96 -14.76
C LEU A 338 -10.36 9.24 -13.81
N ASN A 339 -11.51 9.85 -13.49
CA ASN A 339 -12.53 9.18 -12.70
C ASN A 339 -13.03 7.91 -13.37
N GLN A 340 -13.25 7.91 -14.68
CA GLN A 340 -13.64 6.70 -15.41
C GLN A 340 -12.54 5.64 -15.38
N VAL A 341 -11.26 6.04 -15.42
CA VAL A 341 -10.14 5.10 -15.34
C VAL A 341 -10.14 4.38 -13.99
N PHE A 342 -10.20 5.11 -12.87
CA PHE A 342 -10.15 4.42 -11.58
C PHE A 342 -11.44 3.64 -11.24
N LEU A 343 -12.60 4.07 -11.74
CA LEU A 343 -13.85 3.30 -11.61
C LEU A 343 -13.79 1.99 -12.40
N ASP A 344 -13.25 2.01 -13.61
CA ASP A 344 -13.02 0.81 -14.42
C ASP A 344 -12.04 -0.14 -13.75
N LEU A 345 -10.93 0.38 -13.20
CA LEU A 345 -9.97 -0.40 -12.42
C LEU A 345 -10.62 -1.03 -11.17
N ALA A 346 -11.42 -0.26 -10.43
CA ALA A 346 -12.16 -0.77 -9.28
C ALA A 346 -13.14 -1.88 -9.66
N GLY A 347 -13.79 -1.77 -10.85
CA GLY A 347 -14.62 -2.83 -11.41
C GLY A 347 -13.86 -4.12 -11.71
N LYS A 348 -12.57 -4.02 -11.98
CA LYS A 348 -11.63 -5.15 -12.19
C LYS A 348 -10.93 -5.60 -10.89
N ASN A 349 -11.36 -5.10 -9.73
CA ASN A 349 -10.72 -5.32 -8.42
C ASN A 349 -9.25 -4.85 -8.34
N ILE A 350 -8.88 -3.87 -9.15
CA ILE A 350 -7.56 -3.25 -9.11
C ILE A 350 -7.66 -1.99 -8.26
N LYS A 351 -6.87 -1.93 -7.20
CA LYS A 351 -6.93 -0.85 -6.22
C LYS A 351 -6.22 0.41 -6.73
N SER A 352 -6.81 1.56 -6.43
CA SER A 352 -6.33 2.88 -6.83
C SER A 352 -6.19 3.82 -5.64
N CYS A 353 -5.17 4.69 -5.67
CA CYS A 353 -5.01 5.78 -4.70
C CYS A 353 -4.94 7.13 -5.42
N ILE A 354 -5.69 8.11 -4.93
CA ILE A 354 -5.90 9.38 -5.60
C ILE A 354 -5.46 10.53 -4.69
N TYR A 355 -4.60 11.40 -5.21
CA TYR A 355 -4.35 12.73 -4.68
C TYR A 355 -5.00 13.76 -5.60
N SER A 356 -5.97 14.52 -5.08
CA SER A 356 -6.55 15.68 -5.77
C SER A 356 -6.28 16.95 -4.97
N GLY A 357 -5.37 17.77 -5.47
CA GLY A 357 -5.05 19.06 -4.86
C GLY A 357 -5.94 20.21 -5.38
N GLU A 358 -6.79 19.97 -6.38
CA GLU A 358 -7.66 20.99 -6.99
C GLU A 358 -9.09 20.94 -6.44
N MET A 359 -9.56 19.75 -6.06
CA MET A 359 -10.91 19.55 -5.54
C MET A 359 -10.89 18.81 -4.19
N PRO A 360 -11.75 19.23 -3.24
CA PRO A 360 -11.97 18.44 -2.03
C PRO A 360 -12.48 17.03 -2.33
N PRO A 361 -12.13 16.02 -1.52
CA PRO A 361 -12.50 14.64 -1.75
C PRO A 361 -13.99 14.40 -2.01
N GLU A 362 -14.88 15.09 -1.28
CA GLU A 362 -16.32 14.95 -1.43
C GLU A 362 -16.83 15.45 -2.81
N ARG A 363 -16.21 16.48 -3.36
CA ARG A 363 -16.54 16.95 -4.72
C ARG A 363 -16.00 16.00 -5.78
N TYR A 364 -14.83 15.46 -5.56
CA TYR A 364 -14.23 14.48 -6.45
C TYR A 364 -15.07 13.19 -6.48
N LEU A 365 -15.46 12.68 -5.32
CA LEU A 365 -16.32 11.49 -5.19
C LEU A 365 -17.71 11.71 -5.78
N ARG A 366 -18.29 12.91 -5.66
CA ARG A 366 -19.58 13.24 -6.28
C ARG A 366 -19.59 12.93 -7.78
N TRP A 367 -18.53 13.31 -8.50
CA TRP A 367 -18.41 13.00 -9.93
C TRP A 367 -18.27 11.51 -10.18
N ALA A 368 -17.49 10.80 -9.38
CA ALA A 368 -17.35 9.35 -9.48
C ALA A 368 -18.67 8.61 -9.22
N ILE A 369 -19.46 9.08 -8.25
CA ILE A 369 -20.80 8.53 -7.96
C ILE A 369 -21.75 8.72 -9.14
N ILE A 370 -21.79 9.89 -9.75
CA ILE A 370 -22.61 10.17 -10.97
C ILE A 370 -22.19 9.24 -12.10
N GLN A 371 -20.88 9.09 -12.33
CA GLN A 371 -20.36 8.25 -13.42
C GLN A 371 -20.64 6.76 -13.17
N HIS A 372 -20.50 6.28 -11.96
CA HIS A 372 -20.77 4.88 -11.62
C HIS A 372 -22.28 4.57 -11.67
N GLY A 373 -23.10 5.42 -11.04
CA GLY A 373 -24.53 5.26 -10.96
C GLY A 373 -25.28 5.60 -12.26
N LYS A 374 -24.58 6.23 -13.25
CA LYS A 374 -25.18 6.68 -14.51
C LYS A 374 -26.39 7.61 -14.33
N LYS A 375 -26.43 8.34 -13.22
CA LYS A 375 -27.51 9.26 -12.85
C LYS A 375 -26.93 10.56 -12.29
N GLU A 376 -27.46 11.70 -12.74
CA GLU A 376 -27.04 13.01 -12.24
C GLU A 376 -27.41 13.22 -10.76
N ARG A 377 -28.54 12.65 -10.33
CA ARG A 377 -29.07 12.71 -8.96
C ARG A 377 -29.45 11.32 -8.46
N PRO A 378 -28.49 10.53 -7.99
CA PRO A 378 -28.80 9.23 -7.37
C PRO A 378 -29.53 9.43 -6.03
N MET A 379 -30.35 8.46 -5.65
CA MET A 379 -31.02 8.43 -4.34
C MET A 379 -29.98 8.16 -3.22
N PRO A 380 -30.26 8.57 -1.96
CA PRO A 380 -29.33 8.36 -0.84
C PRO A 380 -28.85 6.91 -0.73
N MET A 381 -29.74 5.93 -0.82
CA MET A 381 -29.40 4.52 -0.76
C MET A 381 -28.50 4.07 -1.93
N GLU A 382 -28.69 4.63 -3.12
CA GLU A 382 -27.81 4.36 -4.27
C GLU A 382 -26.39 4.93 -4.03
N ILE A 383 -26.31 6.11 -3.40
CA ILE A 383 -25.04 6.71 -3.00
C ILE A 383 -24.32 5.81 -2.00
N ASP A 384 -25.00 5.36 -0.96
CA ASP A 384 -24.43 4.47 0.07
C ASP A 384 -23.95 3.14 -0.53
N ASN A 385 -24.72 2.57 -1.45
CA ASN A 385 -24.33 1.35 -2.16
C ASN A 385 -23.09 1.54 -3.02
N ILE A 386 -22.98 2.68 -3.73
CA ILE A 386 -21.83 3.00 -4.58
C ILE A 386 -20.60 3.24 -3.71
N LEU A 387 -20.71 3.97 -2.61
CA LEU A 387 -19.61 4.18 -1.66
C LEU A 387 -19.15 2.86 -1.06
N SER A 388 -20.08 2.00 -0.66
CA SER A 388 -19.76 0.65 -0.16
C SER A 388 -19.07 -0.21 -1.22
N TRP A 389 -19.45 -0.06 -2.51
CA TRP A 389 -18.77 -0.76 -3.60
C TRP A 389 -17.34 -0.24 -3.84
N MET A 390 -17.09 1.07 -3.62
CA MET A 390 -15.77 1.68 -3.76
C MET A 390 -14.83 1.30 -2.60
N GLU A 391 -15.40 0.94 -1.45
CA GLU A 391 -14.62 0.69 -0.23
C GLU A 391 -13.59 -0.44 -0.41
N GLY A 392 -12.36 -0.21 0.07
CA GLY A 392 -11.24 -1.14 -0.08
C GLY A 392 -10.65 -1.24 -1.50
N LYS A 393 -11.22 -0.51 -2.49
CA LYS A 393 -10.74 -0.46 -3.88
C LYS A 393 -10.20 0.90 -4.26
N ILE A 394 -10.79 1.97 -3.72
CA ILE A 394 -10.42 3.35 -4.03
C ILE A 394 -10.02 4.05 -2.74
N PHE A 395 -8.81 4.59 -2.70
CA PHE A 395 -8.26 5.35 -1.59
C PHE A 395 -8.06 6.80 -2.04
N ILE A 396 -8.40 7.76 -1.18
CA ILE A 396 -8.24 9.19 -1.47
C ILE A 396 -7.42 9.83 -0.36
N LEU A 397 -6.36 10.55 -0.74
CA LEU A 397 -5.62 11.36 0.22
C LEU A 397 -6.47 12.60 0.61
N ASN A 398 -6.80 12.70 1.89
CA ASN A 398 -7.59 13.83 2.40
C ASN A 398 -6.69 15.07 2.61
N ILE A 399 -6.18 15.61 1.51
CA ILE A 399 -5.29 16.76 1.48
C ILE A 399 -5.84 17.74 0.43
N THR A 400 -6.39 18.85 0.89
CA THR A 400 -6.99 19.90 0.03
C THR A 400 -6.02 21.01 -0.35
N GLN A 401 -4.80 20.97 0.18
CA GLN A 401 -3.74 21.93 -0.10
C GLN A 401 -2.60 21.27 -0.87
N GLY A 402 -1.68 22.09 -1.38
CA GLY A 402 -0.48 21.55 -2.02
C GLY A 402 0.32 20.65 -1.06
N ILE A 403 0.85 19.57 -1.57
CA ILE A 403 1.65 18.56 -0.85
C ILE A 403 3.12 18.61 -1.27
N GLU A 404 4.02 18.28 -0.36
CA GLU A 404 5.42 18.09 -0.68
C GLU A 404 5.65 16.73 -1.39
N PRO A 405 6.59 16.64 -2.35
CA PRO A 405 6.87 15.41 -3.09
C PRO A 405 7.12 14.20 -2.20
N ASP A 406 7.97 14.35 -1.18
CA ASP A 406 8.37 13.24 -0.31
C ASP A 406 7.21 12.75 0.56
N LYS A 407 6.34 13.66 1.02
CA LYS A 407 5.13 13.30 1.77
C LYS A 407 4.14 12.53 0.88
N LEU A 408 3.90 13.00 -0.35
CA LEU A 408 3.04 12.31 -1.31
C LEU A 408 3.53 10.88 -1.57
N LEU A 409 4.83 10.74 -1.84
CA LEU A 409 5.43 9.44 -2.13
C LEU A 409 5.43 8.50 -0.92
N SER A 410 5.64 9.03 0.29
CA SER A 410 5.51 8.25 1.53
C SER A 410 4.10 7.70 1.72
N ASP A 411 3.05 8.51 1.45
CA ASP A 411 1.67 8.08 1.53
C ASP A 411 1.32 7.05 0.43
N PHE A 412 1.85 7.25 -0.77
CA PHE A 412 1.71 6.30 -1.87
C PHE A 412 2.43 4.97 -1.59
N GLU A 413 3.63 5.02 -1.02
CA GLU A 413 4.37 3.82 -0.63
C GLU A 413 3.62 3.03 0.44
N TYR A 414 3.05 3.72 1.43
CA TYR A 414 2.18 3.10 2.41
C TYR A 414 0.97 2.41 1.76
N ALA A 415 0.30 3.09 0.82
CA ALA A 415 -0.85 2.53 0.11
C ALA A 415 -0.45 1.33 -0.79
N ALA A 416 0.69 1.40 -1.46
CA ALA A 416 1.21 0.30 -2.27
C ALA A 416 1.53 -0.93 -1.42
N ARG A 417 2.28 -0.73 -0.32
CA ARG A 417 2.76 -1.82 0.55
C ARG A 417 1.63 -2.44 1.37
N ARG A 418 0.81 -1.60 2.04
CA ARG A 418 -0.24 -2.08 2.95
C ARG A 418 -1.46 -2.61 2.23
N TYR A 419 -1.95 -1.88 1.24
CA TYR A 419 -3.22 -2.19 0.57
C TYR A 419 -3.05 -2.86 -0.79
N GLY A 420 -1.84 -2.93 -1.32
CA GLY A 420 -1.59 -3.49 -2.64
C GLY A 420 -2.12 -2.61 -3.77
N VAL A 421 -2.13 -1.30 -3.57
CA VAL A 421 -2.56 -0.33 -4.60
C VAL A 421 -1.62 -0.43 -5.81
N LYS A 422 -2.21 -0.48 -7.01
CA LYS A 422 -1.49 -0.61 -8.28
C LYS A 422 -1.57 0.64 -9.15
N HIS A 423 -2.59 1.48 -8.99
CA HIS A 423 -2.73 2.71 -9.77
C HIS A 423 -2.78 3.94 -8.87
N PHE A 424 -1.94 4.91 -9.17
CA PHE A 424 -1.81 6.15 -8.42
C PHE A 424 -2.16 7.35 -9.31
N PHE A 425 -2.98 8.26 -8.79
CA PHE A 425 -3.47 9.42 -9.52
C PHE A 425 -3.04 10.71 -8.83
N ILE A 426 -2.42 11.63 -9.58
CA ILE A 426 -1.96 12.94 -9.11
C ILE A 426 -2.66 14.01 -9.93
N ASP A 427 -3.66 14.67 -9.35
CA ASP A 427 -4.44 15.75 -9.98
C ASP A 427 -4.30 17.03 -9.13
N SER A 428 -3.34 17.93 -9.42
CA SER A 428 -2.42 17.97 -10.54
C SER A 428 -0.98 18.28 -10.09
N LEU A 429 -0.02 18.24 -11.01
CA LEU A 429 1.39 18.62 -10.78
C LEU A 429 1.52 20.03 -10.19
N MET A 430 0.63 20.97 -10.57
CA MET A 430 0.64 22.33 -10.04
C MET A 430 0.39 22.42 -8.52
N LYS A 431 -0.12 21.37 -7.90
CA LYS A 431 -0.39 21.29 -6.47
C LYS A 431 0.72 20.57 -5.70
N ILE A 432 1.77 20.18 -6.39
CA ILE A 432 2.99 19.67 -5.75
C ILE A 432 3.87 20.86 -5.38
N ARG A 433 4.15 21.01 -4.08
CA ARG A 433 4.96 22.12 -3.55
C ARG A 433 6.44 21.81 -3.78
N MET A 434 6.98 22.34 -4.87
CA MET A 434 8.41 22.30 -5.13
C MET A 434 9.13 23.31 -4.23
N LYS A 435 10.28 22.95 -3.64
CA LYS A 435 10.99 23.77 -2.65
C LYS A 435 12.15 24.56 -3.24
N GLY A 436 12.57 24.24 -4.46
CA GLY A 436 13.71 24.87 -5.09
C GLY A 436 13.39 26.23 -5.71
N HIS A 437 14.45 26.96 -6.07
CA HIS A 437 14.36 28.20 -6.85
C HIS A 437 14.27 27.94 -8.35
N ASP A 438 14.49 26.68 -8.77
CA ASP A 438 14.45 26.23 -10.16
C ASP A 438 13.30 25.24 -10.34
N GLU A 439 12.14 25.74 -10.76
CA GLU A 439 10.94 24.94 -11.02
C GLU A 439 11.21 23.78 -12.00
N TYR A 440 12.14 23.97 -12.94
CA TYR A 440 12.47 22.97 -13.93
C TYR A 440 13.22 21.77 -13.31
N ARG A 441 14.20 22.05 -12.48
CA ARG A 441 14.97 21.03 -11.79
C ARG A 441 14.11 20.25 -10.80
N ASP A 442 13.28 20.95 -10.04
CA ASP A 442 12.38 20.34 -9.07
C ASP A 442 11.36 19.42 -9.74
N GLN A 443 10.81 19.82 -10.89
CA GLN A 443 9.91 18.97 -11.68
C GLN A 443 10.63 17.74 -12.22
N GLN A 444 11.88 17.86 -12.65
CA GLN A 444 12.69 16.73 -13.09
C GLN A 444 12.93 15.75 -11.94
N GLU A 445 13.37 16.23 -10.78
CA GLU A 445 13.56 15.40 -9.58
C GLU A 445 12.27 14.69 -9.14
N PHE A 446 11.14 15.37 -9.25
CA PHE A 446 9.85 14.76 -8.95
C PHE A 446 9.49 13.65 -9.95
N MET A 447 9.73 13.86 -11.24
CA MET A 447 9.51 12.82 -12.26
C MET A 447 10.40 11.61 -12.06
N ASP A 448 11.67 11.79 -11.71
CA ASP A 448 12.60 10.71 -11.36
C ASP A 448 12.06 9.90 -10.16
N LYS A 449 11.60 10.59 -9.13
CA LYS A 449 11.03 9.95 -7.94
C LYS A 449 9.77 9.13 -8.24
N ILE A 450 8.79 9.69 -8.99
CA ILE A 450 7.56 8.95 -9.32
C ILE A 450 7.79 7.81 -10.31
N THR A 451 8.74 7.97 -11.23
CA THR A 451 9.12 6.89 -12.17
C THR A 451 9.80 5.74 -11.42
N SER A 452 10.74 6.07 -10.52
CA SER A 452 11.38 5.08 -9.64
C SER A 452 10.39 4.39 -8.72
N PHE A 453 9.42 5.14 -8.17
CA PHE A 453 8.33 4.59 -7.38
C PHE A 453 7.49 3.60 -8.19
N ALA A 454 7.05 3.99 -9.39
CA ALA A 454 6.25 3.16 -10.27
C ALA A 454 6.94 1.82 -10.57
N MET A 455 8.23 1.87 -10.94
CA MET A 455 9.04 0.68 -11.25
C MET A 455 9.20 -0.23 -10.02
N ARG A 456 9.56 0.35 -8.86
CA ARG A 456 9.83 -0.39 -7.62
C ARG A 456 8.62 -1.15 -7.11
N HIS A 457 7.43 -0.54 -7.20
CA HIS A 457 6.18 -1.12 -6.70
C HIS A 457 5.37 -1.87 -7.77
N GLY A 458 5.88 -1.95 -9.01
CA GLY A 458 5.13 -2.52 -10.13
C GLY A 458 3.74 -1.87 -10.21
N SER A 459 3.69 -0.55 -10.22
CA SER A 459 2.47 0.25 -10.21
C SER A 459 2.42 1.20 -11.40
N HIS A 460 1.25 1.75 -11.71
CA HIS A 460 1.06 2.74 -12.76
C HIS A 460 0.71 4.10 -12.15
N VAL A 461 1.42 5.16 -12.55
CA VAL A 461 1.15 6.52 -12.07
C VAL A 461 0.51 7.37 -13.17
N HIS A 462 -0.65 7.96 -12.87
CA HIS A 462 -1.35 8.92 -13.72
C HIS A 462 -1.11 10.33 -13.18
N LEU A 463 -0.39 11.16 -13.94
CA LEU A 463 -0.03 12.53 -13.56
C LEU A 463 -0.76 13.53 -14.46
N VAL A 464 -1.55 14.43 -13.87
CA VAL A 464 -2.13 15.56 -14.59
C VAL A 464 -1.13 16.71 -14.64
N ALA A 465 -0.82 17.17 -15.86
CA ALA A 465 -0.02 18.35 -16.12
C ALA A 465 -0.76 19.30 -17.07
N HIS A 466 -0.81 20.59 -16.73
CA HIS A 466 -1.46 21.57 -17.58
C HIS A 466 -0.60 21.92 -18.81
N PRO A 467 -1.20 22.35 -19.93
CA PRO A 467 -0.44 22.83 -21.07
C PRO A 467 0.17 24.22 -20.77
N ARG A 468 1.23 24.56 -21.50
CA ARG A 468 1.69 25.95 -21.61
C ARG A 468 0.59 26.80 -22.24
N LYS A 469 0.57 28.09 -21.95
CA LYS A 469 -0.28 29.03 -22.71
C LYS A 469 0.20 29.02 -24.17
N SER A 470 -0.66 28.59 -25.08
CA SER A 470 -0.41 28.71 -26.52
C SER A 470 -1.05 30.01 -27.04
N ASP A 471 -0.43 30.57 -28.06
CA ASP A 471 -0.91 31.84 -28.69
C ASP A 471 -2.19 31.63 -29.52
N SER A 472 -2.57 30.39 -29.86
CA SER A 472 -3.82 30.06 -30.54
C SER A 472 -4.69 29.11 -29.74
N ASP A 473 -5.96 29.45 -29.58
CA ASP A 473 -6.95 28.59 -28.92
C ASP A 473 -7.49 27.50 -29.85
N ASP A 474 -7.12 27.49 -31.12
CA ASP A 474 -7.74 26.64 -32.13
C ASP A 474 -7.00 25.35 -32.42
N ASP A 475 -5.75 25.20 -31.99
CA ASP A 475 -4.97 23.98 -32.25
C ASP A 475 -4.92 23.02 -31.06
N ALA A 476 -4.93 21.73 -31.35
CA ALA A 476 -4.73 20.72 -30.35
C ALA A 476 -3.29 20.83 -29.79
N PRO A 477 -3.10 20.93 -28.45
CA PRO A 477 -1.76 21.01 -27.88
C PRO A 477 -0.90 19.83 -28.31
N GLY A 478 0.35 20.12 -28.72
CA GLY A 478 1.35 19.11 -29.02
C GLY A 478 1.99 18.52 -27.76
N LYS A 479 2.91 17.57 -27.93
CA LYS A 479 3.75 17.02 -26.84
C LYS A 479 4.57 18.12 -26.15
N VAL A 480 5.04 19.11 -26.92
CA VAL A 480 5.89 20.22 -26.48
C VAL A 480 5.12 21.26 -25.66
N ASP A 481 3.80 21.29 -25.80
CA ASP A 481 2.94 22.29 -25.15
C ASP A 481 2.53 21.92 -23.73
N VAL A 482 2.95 20.76 -23.23
CA VAL A 482 2.73 20.39 -21.83
C VAL A 482 3.54 21.34 -20.94
N LYS A 483 2.85 22.01 -20.01
CA LYS A 483 3.48 22.96 -19.07
C LYS A 483 4.48 22.22 -18.18
N GLY A 484 5.71 22.73 -18.17
CA GLY A 484 6.85 22.13 -17.50
C GLY A 484 8.01 22.02 -18.48
N THR A 485 9.01 21.26 -18.10
CA THR A 485 10.16 20.98 -18.95
C THR A 485 9.77 19.97 -20.03
N GLY A 486 10.43 20.05 -21.20
CA GLY A 486 10.43 18.94 -22.16
C GLY A 486 10.80 17.61 -21.48
N HIS A 487 11.61 17.68 -20.41
CA HIS A 487 11.97 16.55 -19.57
C HIS A 487 10.77 15.80 -18.95
N LEU A 488 9.69 16.48 -18.54
CA LEU A 488 8.49 15.81 -18.03
C LEU A 488 7.95 14.81 -19.04
N THR A 489 7.76 15.26 -20.30
CA THR A 489 7.24 14.39 -21.36
C THR A 489 8.27 13.39 -21.84
N ASP A 490 9.57 13.71 -21.73
CA ASP A 490 10.65 12.80 -22.14
C ASP A 490 10.82 11.65 -21.14
N MET A 491 10.65 11.91 -19.86
CA MET A 491 10.72 10.89 -18.80
C MET A 491 9.47 10.02 -18.72
N ALA A 492 8.29 10.58 -19.02
CA ALA A 492 7.03 9.83 -19.02
C ALA A 492 7.05 8.67 -20.05
N HIS A 493 6.35 7.60 -19.72
CA HIS A 493 6.17 6.46 -20.63
C HIS A 493 5.09 6.76 -21.66
N ASN A 494 3.99 7.36 -21.23
CA ASN A 494 2.89 7.75 -22.10
C ASN A 494 2.55 9.23 -21.89
N VAL A 495 2.17 9.90 -22.98
CA VAL A 495 1.68 11.28 -22.95
C VAL A 495 0.35 11.35 -23.69
N MET A 496 -0.67 11.77 -22.98
CA MET A 496 -2.03 11.91 -23.49
C MET A 496 -2.49 13.35 -23.40
N VAL A 497 -3.10 13.82 -24.47
CA VAL A 497 -3.59 15.20 -24.56
C VAL A 497 -5.08 15.20 -24.89
N LEU A 498 -5.86 15.79 -23.99
CA LEU A 498 -7.30 15.96 -24.16
C LEU A 498 -7.56 17.29 -24.88
N TYR A 499 -8.28 17.23 -25.98
CA TYR A 499 -8.67 18.38 -26.76
C TYR A 499 -10.18 18.40 -26.99
N ARG A 500 -10.87 19.37 -26.35
CA ARG A 500 -12.29 19.58 -26.55
C ARG A 500 -12.53 20.30 -27.89
N LEU A 501 -13.39 19.74 -28.72
CA LEU A 501 -13.69 20.32 -30.04
C LEU A 501 -14.61 21.55 -29.90
N SER A 502 -14.31 22.59 -30.71
CA SER A 502 -15.26 23.70 -30.94
C SER A 502 -16.48 23.19 -31.71
N ASN A 503 -17.57 23.97 -31.69
CA ASN A 503 -18.80 23.55 -32.36
C ASN A 503 -18.60 23.33 -33.88
N ASP A 504 -17.82 24.18 -34.54
CA ASP A 504 -17.49 24.01 -35.96
C ASP A 504 -16.71 22.73 -36.25
N LYS A 505 -15.76 22.41 -35.38
CA LYS A 505 -14.97 21.16 -35.48
C LYS A 505 -15.83 19.93 -35.20
N LYS A 506 -16.79 20.00 -34.25
CA LYS A 506 -17.76 18.93 -34.02
C LYS A 506 -18.63 18.68 -35.25
N GLU A 507 -19.14 19.71 -35.89
CA GLU A 507 -19.90 19.57 -37.13
C GLU A 507 -19.06 18.97 -38.26
N TYR A 508 -17.81 19.43 -38.41
CA TYR A 508 -16.90 18.89 -39.41
C TYR A 508 -16.64 17.38 -39.23
N VAL A 509 -16.33 16.91 -38.03
CA VAL A 509 -16.09 15.47 -37.77
C VAL A 509 -17.39 14.68 -37.92
N LYS A 510 -18.54 15.24 -37.55
CA LYS A 510 -19.85 14.62 -37.74
C LYS A 510 -20.18 14.42 -39.23
N ARG A 511 -19.93 15.42 -40.07
CA ARG A 511 -20.09 15.31 -41.54
C ARG A 511 -19.20 14.22 -42.15
N LYS A 512 -18.05 13.93 -41.51
CA LYS A 512 -17.16 12.87 -41.93
C LYS A 512 -17.51 11.47 -41.34
N GLY A 513 -18.67 11.33 -40.70
CA GLY A 513 -19.12 10.10 -40.08
C GLY A 513 -18.32 9.69 -38.82
N GLN A 514 -17.61 10.63 -38.20
CA GLN A 514 -16.79 10.41 -37.02
C GLN A 514 -17.15 11.42 -35.91
N PRO A 515 -18.39 11.44 -35.41
CA PRO A 515 -18.81 12.42 -34.42
C PRO A 515 -17.93 12.30 -33.16
N ALA A 516 -17.56 13.45 -32.61
CA ALA A 516 -16.79 13.53 -31.38
C ALA A 516 -17.05 14.87 -30.67
N ASP A 517 -17.03 14.86 -29.35
CA ASP A 517 -17.02 16.07 -28.51
C ASP A 517 -15.60 16.46 -28.12
N MET A 518 -14.74 15.45 -28.05
CA MET A 518 -13.35 15.58 -27.65
C MET A 518 -12.49 14.59 -28.42
N CYS A 519 -11.25 14.94 -28.65
CA CYS A 519 -10.21 14.02 -29.10
C CYS A 519 -9.21 13.74 -27.98
N LEU A 520 -8.94 12.48 -27.74
CA LEU A 520 -7.83 12.04 -26.90
C LEU A 520 -6.66 11.69 -27.81
N TYR A 521 -5.61 12.51 -27.78
CA TYR A 521 -4.38 12.27 -28.54
C TYR A 521 -3.38 11.50 -27.69
N ILE A 522 -2.84 10.44 -28.24
CA ILE A 522 -1.69 9.70 -27.71
C ILE A 522 -0.46 10.26 -28.41
N LYS A 523 0.29 11.12 -27.73
CA LYS A 523 1.47 11.83 -28.24
C LYS A 523 2.78 11.15 -27.89
N LYS A 524 2.72 10.14 -27.03
CA LYS A 524 3.83 9.25 -26.71
C LYS A 524 3.29 7.93 -26.17
N ASN A 525 3.88 6.86 -26.64
CA ASN A 525 3.72 5.50 -26.13
C ASN A 525 5.09 4.83 -26.26
N ARG A 526 5.85 4.82 -25.16
CA ARG A 526 7.26 4.40 -25.18
C ARG A 526 7.42 2.93 -25.57
N GLU A 527 6.52 2.07 -25.09
CA GLU A 527 6.62 0.62 -25.30
C GLU A 527 6.42 0.22 -26.76
N PHE A 528 5.42 0.78 -27.44
CA PHE A 528 5.07 0.38 -28.80
C PHE A 528 5.42 1.43 -29.86
N GLY A 529 5.81 2.63 -29.49
CA GLY A 529 6.07 3.73 -30.43
C GLY A 529 4.85 4.18 -31.23
N ILE A 530 3.63 3.76 -30.85
CA ILE A 530 2.40 4.04 -31.60
C ILE A 530 1.79 5.33 -31.06
N GLU A 531 1.70 6.33 -31.91
CA GLU A 531 0.95 7.56 -31.68
C GLU A 531 -0.42 7.49 -32.39
N GLY A 532 -1.37 8.29 -31.93
CA GLY A 532 -2.69 8.32 -32.56
C GLY A 532 -3.70 9.21 -31.84
N LYS A 533 -4.94 9.08 -32.23
CA LYS A 533 -6.06 9.77 -31.59
C LYS A 533 -7.26 8.85 -31.43
N VAL A 534 -8.02 9.08 -30.37
CA VAL A 534 -9.31 8.45 -30.12
C VAL A 534 -10.38 9.54 -30.08
N ASN A 535 -11.41 9.39 -30.88
CA ASN A 535 -12.57 10.29 -30.83
C ASN A 535 -13.47 9.89 -29.67
N MET A 536 -13.87 10.85 -28.85
CA MET A 536 -14.63 10.64 -27.62
C MET A 536 -15.94 11.44 -27.67
N MET A 537 -17.04 10.77 -27.32
CA MET A 537 -18.35 11.36 -27.11
C MET A 537 -18.57 11.56 -25.61
N PHE A 538 -19.10 12.70 -25.22
CA PHE A 538 -19.43 13.02 -23.84
C PHE A 538 -20.93 12.93 -23.60
N ASN A 539 -21.32 12.14 -22.61
CA ASN A 539 -22.70 12.08 -22.15
C ASN A 539 -22.89 13.05 -20.98
N GLU A 540 -23.73 14.06 -21.17
CA GLU A 540 -23.94 15.12 -20.16
C GLU A 540 -24.66 14.63 -18.90
N GLU A 541 -25.54 13.64 -19.00
CA GLU A 541 -26.27 13.08 -17.87
C GLU A 541 -25.37 12.20 -16.99
N THR A 542 -24.68 11.26 -17.61
CA THR A 542 -23.81 10.31 -16.88
C THR A 542 -22.41 10.84 -16.62
N LYS A 543 -22.04 11.98 -17.21
CA LYS A 543 -20.69 12.59 -17.17
C LYS A 543 -19.58 11.63 -17.65
N CYS A 544 -19.93 10.71 -18.52
CA CYS A 544 -19.00 9.72 -19.05
C CYS A 544 -18.56 10.02 -20.48
N PHE A 545 -17.33 9.66 -20.78
CA PHE A 545 -16.82 9.59 -22.13
C PHE A 545 -16.95 8.17 -22.67
N SER A 546 -17.31 8.05 -23.94
CA SER A 546 -17.28 6.81 -24.69
C SER A 546 -16.51 7.01 -26.00
N ASP A 547 -15.80 6.02 -26.43
CA ASP A 547 -15.17 6.00 -27.74
C ASP A 547 -16.08 5.33 -28.77
N GLN A 548 -15.91 5.71 -30.03
CA GLN A 548 -16.52 4.99 -31.13
C GLN A 548 -15.54 3.92 -31.59
N ALA A 549 -15.57 2.76 -30.92
CA ALA A 549 -14.93 1.57 -31.46
C ALA A 549 -15.78 1.04 -32.62
N LYS A 550 -15.33 1.25 -33.84
CA LYS A 550 -15.76 0.45 -35.00
C LYS A 550 -14.91 -0.77 -35.12
#